data_568bf61f066a2b3e266673e36e811e17
#
_entry.id   568bf61f066a2b3e266673e36e811e17
#
_cell.length_a   1.000
_cell.length_b   1.000
_cell.length_c   1.000
_cell.angle_alpha   90.00
_cell.angle_beta   90.00
_cell.angle_gamma   90.00
#
_symmetry.space_group_name_H-M   'P 1'
#
loop_
_entity.id
_entity.type
_entity.pdbx_description
1 polymer ?
#
loop_
_entity_poly.entity_id
_entity_poly.type
_entity_poly.pdbx_seq_one_letter_code
_entity_poly.pdbx_strand_id
1 'polypeptide(L)'
;MVAALRTLGIDFGEKRIGLAISDPAGRVAVPLVTLERRNDRSAVRQIAEIAKSEGVGRLVLGEPVGLDGRRGEAAERVERFGRKLAEVTGLPLTRVDEAL
;
A
#
# COMPACT_ATOMS: atom_id res chain seq x y z
N MET A 1 -21.25 -18.22 -0.02
CA MET A 1 -21.26 -16.85 0.48
C MET A 1 -19.87 -16.26 0.35
N VAL A 2 -19.78 -15.09 -0.27
CA VAL A 2 -18.48 -14.42 -0.43
C VAL A 2 -18.29 -13.50 0.77
N ALA A 3 -17.21 -13.70 1.49
CA ALA A 3 -16.87 -12.82 2.60
C ALA A 3 -16.48 -11.44 2.04
N ALA A 4 -16.94 -10.39 2.69
CA ALA A 4 -16.50 -9.05 2.34
C ALA A 4 -15.01 -8.93 2.61
N LEU A 5 -14.28 -8.32 1.67
CA LEU A 5 -12.84 -8.21 1.76
C LEU A 5 -12.43 -6.83 2.24
N ARG A 6 -11.43 -6.81 3.08
CA ARG A 6 -10.85 -5.55 3.53
C ARG A 6 -9.89 -5.02 2.50
N THR A 7 -9.77 -3.71 2.46
CA THR A 7 -8.81 -3.03 1.62
C THR A 7 -7.69 -2.48 2.49
N LEU A 8 -6.45 -2.73 2.10
CA LEU A 8 -5.29 -2.16 2.78
C LEU A 8 -4.80 -0.98 1.95
N GLY A 9 -4.82 0.19 2.56
CA GLY A 9 -4.28 1.40 1.97
C GLY A 9 -2.82 1.55 2.37
N ILE A 10 -1.98 1.84 1.40
CA ILE A 10 -0.54 1.94 1.59
C ILE A 10 -0.10 3.31 1.11
N ASP A 11 0.42 4.10 2.03
CA ASP A 11 0.95 5.42 1.72
C ASP A 11 2.47 5.29 1.65
N PHE A 12 3.01 5.28 0.45
CA PHE A 12 4.42 5.01 0.21
C PHE A 12 5.25 6.29 0.36
N GLY A 13 6.01 6.38 1.43
CA GLY A 13 6.92 7.49 1.65
C GLY A 13 8.38 7.07 1.49
N GLU A 14 9.27 8.04 1.46
CA GLU A 14 10.69 7.76 1.33
C GLU A 14 11.26 7.01 2.52
N LYS A 15 10.88 7.41 3.71
CA LYS A 15 11.41 6.81 4.94
C LYS A 15 10.40 5.96 5.67
N ARG A 16 9.13 6.21 5.47
CA ARG A 16 8.06 5.53 6.18
C ARG A 16 6.94 5.16 5.24
N ILE A 17 6.28 4.08 5.58
CA ILE A 17 5.13 3.60 4.82
C ILE A 17 3.97 3.52 5.80
N GLY A 18 2.94 4.32 5.55
CA GLY A 18 1.74 4.32 6.38
C GLY A 18 0.76 3.28 5.87
N LEU A 19 0.17 2.51 6.78
CA LEU A 19 -0.83 1.51 6.44
C LEU A 19 -2.14 1.87 7.11
N ALA A 20 -3.22 1.77 6.37
CA ALA A 20 -4.56 1.94 6.87
C ALA A 20 -5.42 0.81 6.35
N ILE A 21 -6.44 0.44 7.08
CA ILE A 21 -7.29 -0.67 6.70
C ILE A 21 -8.74 -0.25 6.73
N SER A 22 -9.50 -0.64 5.73
CA SER A 22 -10.93 -0.41 5.72
C SER A 22 -11.64 -1.55 6.44
N ASP A 23 -12.87 -1.28 6.90
CA ASP A 23 -13.72 -2.35 7.41
C ASP A 23 -14.15 -3.24 6.24
N PRO A 24 -14.76 -4.40 6.51
CA PRO A 24 -15.19 -5.29 5.43
C PRO A 24 -16.19 -4.64 4.45
N ALA A 25 -16.93 -3.65 4.90
CA ALA A 25 -17.85 -2.91 4.03
C ALA A 25 -17.15 -1.84 3.20
N GLY A 26 -15.88 -1.58 3.48
CA GLY A 26 -15.08 -0.62 2.72
C GLY A 26 -15.40 0.83 3.01
N ARG A 27 -16.08 1.13 4.11
CA ARG A 27 -16.57 2.48 4.37
C ARG A 27 -15.65 3.35 5.22
N VAL A 28 -14.86 2.74 6.08
CA VAL A 28 -14.02 3.48 7.01
C VAL A 28 -12.59 2.99 6.91
N ALA A 29 -11.67 3.91 6.71
CA ALA A 29 -10.25 3.58 6.73
C ALA A 29 -9.69 4.00 8.09
N VAL A 30 -9.07 3.06 8.77
CA VAL A 30 -8.50 3.27 10.09
C VAL A 30 -6.98 3.11 9.99
N PRO A 31 -6.21 4.04 10.53
CA PRO A 31 -4.75 3.87 10.56
C PRO A 31 -4.39 2.58 11.30
N LEU A 32 -3.51 1.80 10.72
CA LEU A 32 -3.10 0.53 11.28
C LEU A 32 -1.72 0.59 11.90
N VAL A 33 -0.73 0.95 11.10
CA VAL A 33 0.64 1.00 11.55
C VAL A 33 1.47 1.80 10.55
N THR A 34 2.58 2.36 11.01
CA THR A 34 3.56 3.00 10.15
C THR A 34 4.83 2.16 10.21
N LEU A 35 5.33 1.76 9.07
CA LEU A 35 6.55 0.97 8.96
C LEU A 35 7.72 1.86 8.59
N GLU A 36 8.88 1.54 9.12
CA GLU A 36 10.10 2.16 8.65
C GLU A 36 10.54 1.47 7.36
N ARG A 37 10.83 2.25 6.35
CA ARG A 37 11.26 1.70 5.07
C ARG A 37 12.77 1.61 5.05
N ARG A 38 13.28 0.45 5.39
CA ARG A 38 14.73 0.19 5.34
C ARG A 38 15.13 -0.22 3.92
N ASN A 39 14.36 -1.11 3.35
CA ASN A 39 14.50 -1.50 1.96
C ASN A 39 13.15 -2.06 1.50
N ASP A 40 12.97 -2.11 0.19
CA ASP A 40 11.69 -2.52 -0.39
C ASP A 40 11.36 -3.98 -0.07
N ARG A 41 12.35 -4.84 -0.08
CA ARG A 41 12.15 -6.26 0.15
C ARG A 41 11.56 -6.52 1.54
N SER A 42 12.13 -5.88 2.55
CA SER A 42 11.66 -6.02 3.92
C SER A 42 10.25 -5.42 4.08
N ALA A 43 10.03 -4.25 3.48
CA ALA A 43 8.73 -3.59 3.55
C ALA A 43 7.64 -4.44 2.88
N VAL A 44 7.92 -4.98 1.71
CA VAL A 44 6.97 -5.84 1.00
C VAL A 44 6.62 -7.06 1.85
N ARG A 45 7.62 -7.67 2.48
CA ARG A 45 7.37 -8.83 3.33
C ARG A 45 6.47 -8.50 4.51
N GLN A 46 6.75 -7.38 5.18
CA GLN A 46 5.95 -6.96 6.32
C GLN A 46 4.51 -6.65 5.92
N ILE A 47 4.34 -5.97 4.80
CA ILE A 47 2.99 -5.65 4.31
C ILE A 47 2.24 -6.93 3.92
N ALA A 48 2.91 -7.88 3.28
CA ALA A 48 2.29 -9.14 2.91
C ALA A 48 1.82 -9.92 4.15
N GLU A 49 2.60 -9.92 5.21
CA GLU A 49 2.21 -10.58 6.46
C GLU A 49 1.00 -9.90 7.08
N ILE A 50 0.99 -8.58 7.09
CA ILE A 50 -0.15 -7.82 7.63
C ILE A 50 -1.40 -8.07 6.80
N ALA A 51 -1.29 -8.05 5.48
CA ALA A 51 -2.42 -8.30 4.61
C ALA A 51 -3.03 -9.68 4.87
N LYS A 52 -2.18 -10.67 5.06
CA LYS A 52 -2.65 -12.02 5.35
C LYS A 52 -3.34 -12.10 6.71
N SER A 53 -2.72 -11.52 7.71
CA SER A 53 -3.23 -11.56 9.08
C SER A 53 -4.55 -10.78 9.22
N GLU A 54 -4.74 -9.72 8.46
CA GLU A 54 -5.93 -8.88 8.54
C GLU A 54 -7.04 -9.27 7.56
N GLY A 55 -6.84 -10.31 6.79
CA GLY A 55 -7.86 -10.74 5.83
C GLY A 55 -8.07 -9.76 4.69
N VAL A 56 -6.99 -9.16 4.21
CA VAL A 56 -7.04 -8.17 3.15
C VAL A 56 -7.23 -8.85 1.80
N GLY A 57 -8.15 -8.34 1.00
CA GLY A 57 -8.39 -8.88 -0.33
C GLY A 57 -8.00 -7.95 -1.46
N ARG A 58 -7.59 -6.73 -1.14
CA ARG A 58 -7.26 -5.74 -2.15
C ARG A 58 -6.30 -4.70 -1.57
N LEU A 59 -5.38 -4.22 -2.42
CA LEU A 59 -4.39 -3.22 -2.03
C LEU A 59 -4.64 -1.93 -2.79
N VAL A 60 -4.49 -0.81 -2.09
CA VAL A 60 -4.53 0.52 -2.70
C VAL A 60 -3.22 1.20 -2.34
N LEU A 61 -2.44 1.53 -3.34
CA LEU A 61 -1.15 2.17 -3.15
C LEU A 61 -1.24 3.63 -3.54
N GLY A 62 -1.10 4.49 -2.54
CA GLY A 62 -1.09 5.92 -2.75
C GLY A 62 0.32 6.42 -3.00
N GLU A 63 0.46 7.29 -3.98
CA GLU A 63 1.75 7.91 -4.24
C GLU A 63 1.65 9.41 -4.02
N PRO A 64 2.57 9.98 -3.25
CA PRO A 64 2.57 11.42 -3.06
C PRO A 64 2.98 12.12 -4.36
N VAL A 65 2.37 13.26 -4.63
CA VAL A 65 2.77 14.08 -5.77
C VAL A 65 4.08 14.76 -5.41
N GLY A 66 5.09 14.56 -6.22
CA GLY A 66 6.37 15.20 -6.00
C GLY A 66 6.26 16.70 -6.12
N LEU A 67 6.72 17.40 -5.11
CA LEU A 67 6.72 18.87 -5.10
C LEU A 67 8.00 19.45 -5.70
N ASP A 68 8.98 18.62 -5.92
CA ASP A 68 10.33 19.03 -6.29
C ASP A 68 10.69 18.71 -7.73
N GLY A 69 9.74 18.37 -8.55
CA GLY A 69 10.00 18.04 -9.96
C GLY A 69 10.57 16.67 -10.21
N ARG A 70 10.71 15.85 -9.19
CA ARG A 70 11.21 14.48 -9.34
C ARG A 70 10.10 13.45 -9.50
N ARG A 71 9.02 13.89 -10.05
CA ARG A 71 7.82 13.07 -10.19
C ARG A 71 8.07 11.76 -10.93
N GLY A 72 8.91 11.83 -11.98
CA GLY A 72 9.20 10.62 -12.77
C GLY A 72 9.90 9.54 -11.96
N GLU A 73 10.91 9.92 -11.19
CA GLU A 73 11.65 8.96 -10.37
C GLU A 73 10.77 8.39 -9.25
N ALA A 74 10.00 9.25 -8.59
CA ALA A 74 9.10 8.81 -7.54
C ALA A 74 8.07 7.84 -8.08
N ALA A 75 7.48 8.15 -9.23
CA ALA A 75 6.50 7.29 -9.87
C ALA A 75 7.09 5.92 -10.21
N GLU A 76 8.32 5.89 -10.71
CA GLU A 76 8.98 4.63 -11.03
C GLU A 76 9.21 3.77 -9.79
N ARG A 77 9.61 4.39 -8.68
CA ARG A 77 9.83 3.66 -7.44
C ARG A 77 8.54 3.08 -6.91
N VAL A 78 7.47 3.85 -6.94
CA VAL A 78 6.16 3.40 -6.49
C VAL A 78 5.68 2.26 -7.38
N GLU A 79 5.87 2.38 -8.68
CA GLU A 79 5.49 1.33 -9.60
C GLU A 79 6.22 0.02 -9.32
N ARG A 80 7.53 0.07 -9.12
CA ARG A 80 8.30 -1.12 -8.79
C ARG A 80 7.87 -1.74 -7.47
N PHE A 81 7.64 -0.90 -6.49
CA PHE A 81 7.17 -1.35 -5.18
C PHE A 81 5.82 -2.03 -5.29
N GLY A 82 4.89 -1.40 -6.00
CA GLY A 82 3.55 -1.95 -6.21
C GLY A 82 3.57 -3.27 -6.95
N ARG A 83 4.42 -3.39 -7.95
CA ARG A 83 4.56 -4.64 -8.70
C ARG A 83 5.04 -5.78 -7.80
N LYS A 84 6.02 -5.50 -6.96
CA LYS A 84 6.51 -6.49 -6.00
C LYS A 84 5.44 -6.88 -5.00
N LEU A 85 4.70 -5.91 -4.49
CA LEU A 85 3.61 -6.19 -3.58
C LEU A 85 2.56 -7.10 -4.21
N ALA A 86 2.15 -6.78 -5.42
CA ALA A 86 1.16 -7.58 -6.12
C ALA A 86 1.67 -9.01 -6.35
N GLU A 87 2.93 -9.16 -6.70
CA GLU A 87 3.52 -10.48 -6.91
C GLU A 87 3.57 -11.29 -5.63
N VAL A 88 4.04 -10.69 -4.54
CA VAL A 88 4.22 -11.41 -3.28
C VAL A 88 2.89 -11.73 -2.62
N THR A 89 1.94 -10.81 -2.65
CA THR A 89 0.64 -11.00 -2.01
C THR A 89 -0.34 -11.78 -2.87
N GLY A 90 -0.19 -11.72 -4.18
CA GLY A 90 -1.17 -12.28 -5.10
C GLY A 90 -2.49 -11.50 -5.13
N LEU A 91 -2.51 -10.31 -4.56
CA LEU A 91 -3.73 -9.50 -4.46
C LEU A 91 -3.79 -8.43 -5.54
N PRO A 92 -5.00 -8.06 -5.97
CA PRO A 92 -5.14 -6.94 -6.88
C PRO A 92 -4.69 -5.65 -6.22
N LEU A 93 -4.01 -4.82 -6.99
CA LEU A 93 -3.46 -3.57 -6.48
C LEU A 93 -3.86 -2.43 -7.42
N THR A 94 -4.39 -1.37 -6.85
CA THR A 94 -4.74 -0.15 -7.57
C THR A 94 -3.85 0.97 -7.06
N ARG A 95 -3.31 1.76 -7.97
CA ARG A 95 -2.55 2.95 -7.60
C ARG A 95 -3.45 4.16 -7.63
N VAL A 96 -3.30 5.03 -6.66
CA VAL A 96 -4.05 6.28 -6.61
C VAL A 96 -3.08 7.43 -6.42
N ASP A 97 -3.43 8.56 -7.03
CA ASP A 97 -2.65 9.77 -6.92
C ASP A 97 -3.21 10.58 -5.74
N GLU A 98 -2.38 10.86 -4.77
CA GLU A 98 -2.81 11.60 -3.58
C GLU A 98 -2.64 13.11 -3.75
N ALA A 99 -2.85 13.62 -4.92
CA ALA A 99 -2.77 15.05 -5.20
C ALA A 99 -3.98 15.76 -4.62
N LEU A 100 -3.84 16.33 -3.47
CA LEU A 100 -4.86 17.19 -2.89
C LEU A 100 -4.26 18.48 -2.43
#